data_8381a552cdbca8147187fc28f26a6689
#
_entry.id   8381a552cdbca8147187fc28f26a6689
#
_cell.length_a   1.000
_cell.length_b   1.000
_cell.length_c   1.000
_cell.angle_alpha   90.00
_cell.angle_beta   90.00
_cell.angle_gamma   90.00
#
_symmetry.space_group_name_H-M   'P 1'
#
loop_
_entity.id
_entity.type
_entity.pdbx_description
1 polymer ?
#
loop_
_entity_poly.entity_id
_entity_poly.type
_entity_poly.pdbx_seq_one_letter_code
_entity_poly.pdbx_strand_id
1 'polypeptide(L)'
;MKKITEQLQEIISEYSEKLGQISETDFSIKPLPEKWSRKEELGHLIDSAHNNLRRFMVAQYETNPKIVYEQNRWVHMAGYQNQSSEELVVLWKGLNLQVVEVLKSMPEKNFSRPCNTGKTEIELHTLEWLAEDYVRHLKHHLHHILELEAIPY
;
A
#
# COMPACT_ATOMS: atom_id res chain seq x y z
N MET A 1 3.54 3.12 -17.23
CA MET A 1 3.33 1.90 -16.41
C MET A 1 4.62 1.08 -16.19
N LYS A 2 5.40 0.74 -17.25
CA LYS A 2 6.62 -0.09 -17.11
C LYS A 2 7.58 0.38 -16.01
N LYS A 3 7.96 1.66 -16.01
CA LYS A 3 8.84 2.26 -14.98
C LYS A 3 8.27 2.11 -13.56
N ILE A 4 6.94 2.23 -13.40
CA ILE A 4 6.27 2.10 -12.10
C ILE A 4 6.36 0.66 -11.60
N THR A 5 6.11 -0.32 -12.47
CA THR A 5 6.19 -1.75 -12.09
C THR A 5 7.61 -2.19 -11.77
N GLU A 6 8.62 -1.66 -12.48
CA GLU A 6 10.05 -1.90 -12.17
C GLU A 6 10.39 -1.33 -10.78
N GLN A 7 9.99 -0.09 -10.48
CA GLN A 7 10.19 0.51 -9.15
C GLN A 7 9.50 -0.28 -8.04
N LEU A 8 8.25 -0.75 -8.27
CA LEU A 8 7.54 -1.58 -7.29
C LEU A 8 8.29 -2.89 -7.03
N GLN A 9 8.82 -3.55 -8.06
CA GLN A 9 9.59 -4.77 -7.90
C GLN A 9 10.88 -4.55 -7.09
N GLU A 10 11.59 -3.44 -7.34
CA GLU A 10 12.77 -3.06 -6.56
C GLU A 10 12.40 -2.82 -5.09
N ILE A 11 11.32 -2.07 -4.82
CA ILE A 11 10.81 -1.82 -3.47
C ILE A 11 10.47 -3.15 -2.78
N ILE A 12 9.71 -4.02 -3.42
CA ILE A 12 9.31 -5.31 -2.83
C ILE A 12 10.53 -6.17 -2.49
N SER A 13 11.51 -6.24 -3.39
CA SER A 13 12.73 -7.02 -3.17
C SER A 13 13.53 -6.48 -2.00
N GLU A 14 13.86 -5.19 -2.03
CA GLU A 14 14.71 -4.54 -1.03
C GLU A 14 14.06 -4.51 0.35
N TYR A 15 12.80 -4.05 0.41
CA TYR A 15 12.16 -3.80 1.69
C TYR A 15 11.61 -5.06 2.36
N SER A 16 11.26 -6.12 1.61
CA SER A 16 10.87 -7.38 2.24
C SER A 16 12.02 -8.00 3.06
N GLU A 17 13.26 -7.85 2.61
CA GLU A 17 14.43 -8.30 3.32
C GLU A 17 14.68 -7.44 4.58
N LYS A 18 14.67 -6.11 4.44
CA LYS A 18 14.86 -5.17 5.56
C LYS A 18 13.78 -5.32 6.64
N LEU A 19 12.52 -5.45 6.25
CA LEU A 19 11.40 -5.68 7.17
C LEU A 19 11.56 -7.01 7.92
N GLY A 20 12.02 -8.07 7.25
CA GLY A 20 12.28 -9.37 7.87
C GLY A 20 13.41 -9.37 8.92
N GLN A 21 14.22 -8.32 8.97
CA GLN A 21 15.29 -8.17 9.96
C GLN A 21 14.83 -7.47 11.24
N ILE A 22 13.65 -6.86 11.27
CA ILE A 22 13.09 -6.21 12.45
C ILE A 22 12.54 -7.30 13.39
N SER A 23 12.95 -7.27 14.67
CA SER A 23 12.45 -8.21 15.67
C SER A 23 10.96 -8.04 15.93
N GLU A 24 10.26 -9.11 16.33
CA GLU A 24 8.84 -9.05 16.73
C GLU A 24 8.60 -7.99 17.82
N THR A 25 9.52 -7.88 18.77
CA THR A 25 9.45 -6.88 19.84
C THR A 25 9.51 -5.47 19.29
N ASP A 26 10.50 -5.17 18.41
CA ASP A 26 10.67 -3.83 17.83
C ASP A 26 9.51 -3.45 16.91
N PHE A 27 8.95 -4.42 16.17
CA PHE A 27 7.74 -4.19 15.37
C PHE A 27 6.54 -3.79 16.22
N SER A 28 6.43 -4.33 17.44
CA SER A 28 5.25 -4.17 18.30
C SER A 28 5.31 -2.94 19.21
N ILE A 29 6.46 -2.26 19.32
CA ILE A 29 6.61 -1.07 20.18
C ILE A 29 5.75 0.07 19.61
N LYS A 30 4.88 0.62 20.45
CA LYS A 30 4.15 1.86 20.16
C LYS A 30 4.95 3.05 20.68
N PRO A 31 5.28 4.04 19.85
CA PRO A 31 5.99 5.24 20.30
C PRO A 31 5.18 6.06 21.31
N LEU A 32 3.86 6.04 21.17
CA LEU A 32 2.85 6.57 22.10
C LEU A 32 1.59 5.70 22.03
N PRO A 33 0.76 5.64 23.09
CA PRO A 33 -0.43 4.77 23.13
C PRO A 33 -1.39 4.96 21.94
N GLU A 34 -1.55 6.20 21.46
CA GLU A 34 -2.43 6.57 20.35
C GLU A 34 -1.76 6.50 18.97
N LYS A 35 -0.45 6.27 18.92
CA LYS A 35 0.29 6.14 17.66
C LYS A 35 0.36 4.69 17.22
N TRP A 36 0.45 4.50 15.92
CA TRP A 36 0.69 3.16 15.36
C TRP A 36 2.08 2.65 15.74
N SER A 37 2.16 1.35 16.01
CA SER A 37 3.42 0.61 15.99
C SER A 37 3.88 0.43 14.54
N ARG A 38 5.14 0.05 14.33
CA ARG A 38 5.65 -0.34 13.01
C ARG A 38 4.82 -1.46 12.40
N LYS A 39 4.29 -2.38 13.23
CA LYS A 39 3.41 -3.48 12.83
C LYS A 39 2.06 -2.97 12.31
N GLU A 40 1.45 -2.04 13.02
CA GLU A 40 0.19 -1.39 12.58
C GLU A 40 0.40 -0.56 11.32
N GLU A 41 1.56 0.08 11.16
CA GLU A 41 1.91 0.83 9.96
C GLU A 41 2.14 -0.10 8.75
N LEU A 42 2.80 -1.24 8.94
CA LEU A 42 2.88 -2.29 7.90
C LEU A 42 1.48 -2.81 7.55
N GLY A 43 0.60 -2.98 8.55
CA GLY A 43 -0.81 -3.32 8.37
C GLY A 43 -1.55 -2.28 7.51
N HIS A 44 -1.30 -0.98 7.75
CA HIS A 44 -1.84 0.07 6.88
C HIS A 44 -1.35 -0.06 5.43
N LEU A 45 -0.10 -0.46 5.19
CA LEU A 45 0.40 -0.73 3.84
C LEU A 45 -0.26 -1.96 3.20
N ILE A 46 -0.64 -2.98 3.99
CA ILE A 46 -1.44 -4.12 3.53
C ILE A 46 -2.83 -3.66 3.11
N ASP A 47 -3.49 -2.84 3.92
CA ASP A 47 -4.81 -2.26 3.60
C ASP A 47 -4.76 -1.40 2.34
N SER A 48 -3.70 -0.61 2.20
CA SER A 48 -3.45 0.21 1.00
C SER A 48 -3.28 -0.66 -0.24
N ALA A 49 -2.53 -1.76 -0.15
CA ALA A 49 -2.37 -2.71 -1.24
C ALA A 49 -3.70 -3.33 -1.68
N HIS A 50 -4.54 -3.78 -0.74
CA HIS A 50 -5.87 -4.32 -1.02
C HIS A 50 -6.76 -3.31 -1.75
N ASN A 51 -6.82 -2.07 -1.27
CA ASN A 51 -7.68 -1.06 -1.86
C ASN A 51 -7.17 -0.58 -3.22
N ASN A 52 -5.86 -0.45 -3.40
CA ASN A 52 -5.29 -0.09 -4.70
C ASN A 52 -5.40 -1.23 -5.71
N LEU A 53 -5.22 -2.49 -5.31
CA LEU A 53 -5.48 -3.65 -6.15
C LEU A 53 -6.94 -3.63 -6.65
N ARG A 54 -7.89 -3.36 -5.76
CA ARG A 54 -9.31 -3.22 -6.13
C ARG A 54 -9.54 -2.06 -7.10
N ARG A 55 -8.91 -0.89 -6.90
CA ARG A 55 -8.97 0.26 -7.82
C ARG A 55 -8.44 -0.12 -9.20
N PHE A 56 -7.25 -0.75 -9.26
CA PHE A 56 -6.61 -1.17 -10.51
C PHE A 56 -7.41 -2.24 -11.26
N MET A 57 -8.19 -3.06 -10.59
CA MET A 57 -9.06 -4.05 -11.22
C MET A 57 -10.38 -3.44 -11.68
N VAL A 58 -11.12 -2.82 -10.76
CA VAL A 58 -12.52 -2.41 -10.97
C VAL A 58 -12.63 -1.25 -11.96
N ALA A 59 -11.73 -0.26 -11.88
CA ALA A 59 -11.80 0.88 -12.79
C ALA A 59 -11.44 0.53 -14.24
N GLN A 60 -10.92 -0.67 -14.51
CA GLN A 60 -10.72 -1.12 -15.90
C GLN A 60 -12.03 -1.45 -16.60
N TYR A 61 -13.11 -1.76 -15.89
CA TYR A 61 -14.41 -2.15 -16.50
C TYR A 61 -15.60 -1.31 -16.02
N GLU A 62 -15.55 -0.71 -14.82
CA GLU A 62 -16.58 0.20 -14.32
C GLU A 62 -16.28 1.66 -14.65
N THR A 63 -17.32 2.51 -14.74
CA THR A 63 -17.17 3.95 -14.96
C THR A 63 -17.11 4.69 -13.64
N ASN A 64 -15.99 5.35 -13.36
CA ASN A 64 -15.75 6.16 -12.16
C ASN A 64 -16.11 5.44 -10.83
N PRO A 65 -15.70 4.17 -10.62
CA PRO A 65 -16.04 3.47 -9.39
C PRO A 65 -15.55 4.25 -8.18
N LYS A 66 -16.38 4.36 -7.13
CA LYS A 66 -15.98 4.97 -5.86
C LYS A 66 -15.36 3.89 -4.95
N ILE A 67 -14.06 4.01 -4.68
CA ILE A 67 -13.32 3.07 -3.84
C ILE A 67 -12.53 3.86 -2.80
N VAL A 68 -13.10 3.94 -1.60
CA VAL A 68 -12.55 4.63 -0.43
C VAL A 68 -12.55 3.71 0.77
N TYR A 69 -11.71 3.98 1.75
CA TYR A 69 -11.69 3.27 3.03
C TYR A 69 -11.22 4.17 4.16
N GLU A 70 -11.60 3.83 5.38
CA GLU A 70 -11.23 4.53 6.61
C GLU A 70 -10.00 3.85 7.23
N GLN A 71 -8.79 4.34 6.90
CA GLN A 71 -7.52 3.71 7.27
C GLN A 71 -7.39 3.37 8.76
N ASN A 72 -7.74 4.31 9.65
CA ASN A 72 -7.63 4.08 11.10
C ASN A 72 -8.57 2.98 11.58
N ARG A 73 -9.78 2.90 11.00
CA ARG A 73 -10.74 1.82 11.31
C ARG A 73 -10.25 0.47 10.80
N TRP A 74 -9.68 0.44 9.60
CA TRP A 74 -9.16 -0.79 9.03
C TRP A 74 -8.02 -1.35 9.87
N VAL A 75 -7.02 -0.54 10.20
CA VAL A 75 -5.89 -0.96 11.04
C VAL A 75 -6.38 -1.48 12.40
N HIS A 76 -7.35 -0.77 13.02
CA HIS A 76 -7.91 -1.19 14.31
C HIS A 76 -8.69 -2.50 14.21
N MET A 77 -9.57 -2.65 13.20
CA MET A 77 -10.42 -3.83 13.04
C MET A 77 -9.65 -5.07 12.59
N ALA A 78 -8.60 -4.89 11.79
CA ALA A 78 -7.75 -6.00 11.37
C ALA A 78 -6.91 -6.56 12.52
N GLY A 79 -6.65 -5.76 13.57
CA GLY A 79 -5.95 -6.24 14.77
C GLY A 79 -4.49 -6.60 14.50
N TYR A 80 -3.82 -5.88 13.63
CA TYR A 80 -2.44 -6.15 13.21
C TYR A 80 -1.45 -6.24 14.37
N GLN A 81 -1.70 -5.50 15.45
CA GLN A 81 -0.86 -5.53 16.65
C GLN A 81 -0.72 -6.94 17.26
N ASN A 82 -1.72 -7.79 17.07
CA ASN A 82 -1.78 -9.14 17.64
C ASN A 82 -1.38 -10.25 16.65
N GLN A 83 -0.96 -9.88 15.43
CA GLN A 83 -0.54 -10.82 14.40
C GLN A 83 0.98 -10.98 14.38
N SER A 84 1.48 -12.07 13.80
CA SER A 84 2.92 -12.28 13.59
C SER A 84 3.47 -11.27 12.59
N SER A 85 4.57 -10.58 12.93
CA SER A 85 5.23 -9.66 12.01
C SER A 85 5.76 -10.38 10.77
N GLU A 86 6.26 -11.61 10.90
CA GLU A 86 6.73 -12.44 9.79
C GLU A 86 5.59 -12.71 8.78
N GLU A 87 4.42 -13.12 9.28
CA GLU A 87 3.23 -13.38 8.44
C GLU A 87 2.74 -12.09 7.76
N LEU A 88 2.79 -10.95 8.44
CA LEU A 88 2.44 -9.66 7.85
C LEU A 88 3.40 -9.23 6.73
N VAL A 89 4.70 -9.45 6.90
CA VAL A 89 5.70 -9.19 5.84
C VAL A 89 5.45 -10.08 4.62
N VAL A 90 5.15 -11.37 4.82
CA VAL A 90 4.80 -12.30 3.74
C VAL A 90 3.54 -11.85 3.00
N LEU A 91 2.50 -11.46 3.74
CA LEU A 91 1.24 -10.98 3.18
C LEU A 91 1.45 -9.67 2.39
N TRP A 92 2.16 -8.69 2.97
CA TRP A 92 2.51 -7.43 2.30
C TRP A 92 3.24 -7.68 0.98
N LYS A 93 4.26 -8.55 1.00
CA LYS A 93 5.01 -8.94 -0.19
C LYS A 93 4.12 -9.56 -1.26
N GLY A 94 3.29 -10.54 -0.88
CA GLY A 94 2.41 -11.25 -1.80
C GLY A 94 1.40 -10.33 -2.49
N LEU A 95 0.77 -9.42 -1.72
CA LEU A 95 -0.17 -8.44 -2.27
C LEU A 95 0.50 -7.46 -3.24
N ASN A 96 1.68 -6.97 -2.91
CA ASN A 96 2.42 -6.05 -3.78
C ASN A 96 2.88 -6.73 -5.07
N LEU A 97 3.30 -8.00 -5.02
CA LEU A 97 3.57 -8.78 -6.23
C LEU A 97 2.32 -8.92 -7.12
N GLN A 98 1.15 -9.13 -6.52
CA GLN A 98 -0.12 -9.16 -7.25
C GLN A 98 -0.43 -7.81 -7.90
N VAL A 99 -0.21 -6.69 -7.20
CA VAL A 99 -0.36 -5.34 -7.77
C VAL A 99 0.55 -5.18 -8.99
N VAL A 100 1.82 -5.59 -8.91
CA VAL A 100 2.76 -5.55 -10.05
C VAL A 100 2.21 -6.30 -11.26
N GLU A 101 1.72 -7.52 -11.06
CA GLU A 101 1.20 -8.34 -12.18
C GLU A 101 -0.06 -7.73 -12.82
N VAL A 102 -0.96 -7.15 -12.00
CA VAL A 102 -2.14 -6.43 -12.52
C VAL A 102 -1.74 -5.20 -13.34
N LEU A 103 -0.79 -4.40 -12.84
CA LEU A 103 -0.32 -3.22 -13.55
C LEU A 103 0.44 -3.57 -14.85
N LYS A 104 1.21 -4.67 -14.87
CA LYS A 104 1.89 -5.16 -16.07
C LYS A 104 0.91 -5.64 -17.15
N SER A 105 -0.16 -6.32 -16.73
CA SER A 105 -1.16 -6.87 -17.65
C SER A 105 -2.22 -5.85 -18.10
N MET A 106 -2.23 -4.65 -17.49
CA MET A 106 -3.21 -3.62 -17.81
C MET A 106 -3.01 -3.07 -19.22
N PRO A 107 -4.04 -3.11 -20.10
CA PRO A 107 -3.99 -2.48 -21.42
C PRO A 107 -3.74 -0.97 -21.33
N GLU A 108 -2.89 -0.42 -22.19
CA GLU A 108 -2.53 1.00 -22.19
C GLU A 108 -3.74 1.94 -22.26
N LYS A 109 -4.75 1.56 -23.03
CA LYS A 109 -6.02 2.31 -23.13
C LYS A 109 -6.75 2.49 -21.79
N ASN A 110 -6.41 1.68 -20.77
CA ASN A 110 -7.01 1.76 -19.44
C ASN A 110 -6.25 2.68 -18.49
N PHE A 111 -5.03 3.13 -18.82
CA PHE A 111 -4.20 3.96 -17.91
C PHE A 111 -4.90 5.27 -17.54
N SER A 112 -5.63 5.87 -18.48
CA SER A 112 -6.38 7.11 -18.29
C SER A 112 -7.77 6.92 -17.66
N ARG A 113 -8.20 5.69 -17.40
CA ARG A 113 -9.51 5.44 -16.77
C ARG A 113 -9.51 5.95 -15.32
N PRO A 114 -10.54 6.70 -14.93
CA PRO A 114 -10.60 7.29 -13.59
C PRO A 114 -11.23 6.34 -12.55
N CYS A 115 -10.77 6.51 -11.31
CA CYS A 115 -11.38 5.98 -10.10
C CYS A 115 -11.66 7.14 -9.14
N ASN A 116 -12.81 7.14 -8.49
CA ASN A 116 -13.15 8.12 -7.47
C ASN A 116 -12.59 7.66 -6.11
N THR A 117 -11.64 8.43 -5.58
CA THR A 117 -10.97 8.19 -4.29
C THR A 117 -11.40 9.18 -3.20
N GLY A 118 -12.30 10.11 -3.53
CA GLY A 118 -12.78 11.14 -2.62
C GLY A 118 -13.71 10.59 -1.55
N LYS A 119 -13.46 10.95 -0.29
CA LYS A 119 -14.29 10.53 0.85
C LYS A 119 -15.62 11.27 0.87
N THR A 120 -15.59 12.59 0.84
CA THR A 120 -16.75 13.49 0.91
C THR A 120 -17.16 14.02 -0.46
N GLU A 121 -16.20 14.48 -1.23
CA GLU A 121 -16.40 15.01 -2.57
C GLU A 121 -15.88 14.03 -3.63
N ILE A 122 -16.21 14.29 -4.89
CA ILE A 122 -15.72 13.48 -6.01
C ILE A 122 -14.29 13.91 -6.33
N GLU A 123 -13.35 12.98 -6.18
CA GLU A 123 -11.94 13.13 -6.54
C GLU A 123 -11.57 12.04 -7.54
N LEU A 124 -11.50 12.40 -8.81
CA LEU A 124 -11.19 11.46 -9.90
C LEU A 124 -9.69 11.48 -10.20
N HIS A 125 -9.06 10.32 -10.03
CA HIS A 125 -7.67 10.09 -10.38
C HIS A 125 -7.56 8.97 -11.40
N THR A 126 -6.71 9.14 -12.41
CA THR A 126 -6.45 8.09 -13.39
C THR A 126 -5.72 6.89 -12.77
N LEU A 127 -5.87 5.71 -13.37
CA LEU A 127 -5.15 4.52 -12.89
C LEU A 127 -3.63 4.69 -12.94
N GLU A 128 -3.10 5.43 -13.92
CA GLU A 128 -1.68 5.75 -13.99
C GLU A 128 -1.25 6.66 -12.83
N TRP A 129 -1.99 7.72 -12.56
CA TRP A 129 -1.72 8.60 -11.42
C TRP A 129 -1.78 7.84 -10.09
N LEU A 130 -2.79 6.99 -9.91
CA LEU A 130 -2.92 6.16 -8.70
C LEU A 130 -1.76 5.18 -8.52
N ALA A 131 -1.20 4.65 -9.62
CA ALA A 131 -0.05 3.77 -9.55
C ALA A 131 1.23 4.53 -9.14
N GLU A 132 1.42 5.75 -9.64
CA GLU A 132 2.52 6.63 -9.23
C GLU A 132 2.39 7.05 -7.76
N ASP A 133 1.17 7.45 -7.35
CA ASP A 133 0.86 7.81 -5.97
C ASP A 133 1.09 6.64 -5.01
N TYR A 134 0.68 5.43 -5.40
CA TYR A 134 0.91 4.21 -4.64
C TYR A 134 2.40 3.96 -4.37
N VAL A 135 3.28 4.16 -5.34
CA VAL A 135 4.74 4.04 -5.15
C VAL A 135 5.25 5.07 -4.14
N ARG A 136 4.79 6.34 -4.23
CA ARG A 136 5.18 7.38 -3.28
C ARG A 136 4.73 7.06 -1.87
N HIS A 137 3.49 6.63 -1.71
CA HIS A 137 2.89 6.22 -0.45
C HIS A 137 3.68 5.05 0.21
N LEU A 138 4.00 4.01 -0.57
CA LEU A 138 4.82 2.90 -0.08
C LEU A 138 6.18 3.38 0.44
N LYS A 139 6.89 4.17 -0.34
CA LYS A 139 8.22 4.68 0.05
C LYS A 139 8.16 5.51 1.33
N HIS A 140 7.17 6.40 1.44
CA HIS A 140 6.97 7.23 2.62
C HIS A 140 6.86 6.38 3.90
N HIS A 141 5.93 5.44 3.92
CA HIS A 141 5.71 4.60 5.10
C HIS A 141 6.84 3.59 5.36
N LEU A 142 7.43 3.00 4.33
CA LEU A 142 8.56 2.07 4.50
C LEU A 142 9.78 2.79 5.10
N HIS A 143 10.04 4.03 4.69
CA HIS A 143 11.10 4.85 5.29
C HIS A 143 10.80 5.16 6.76
N HIS A 144 9.54 5.44 7.11
CA HIS A 144 9.13 5.67 8.49
C HIS A 144 9.27 4.40 9.35
N ILE A 145 8.79 3.24 8.87
CA ILE A 145 8.94 1.94 9.56
C ILE A 145 10.41 1.60 9.85
N LEU A 146 11.31 1.89 8.90
CA LEU A 146 12.74 1.58 8.99
C LEU A 146 13.58 2.70 9.59
N GLU A 147 12.97 3.82 10.02
CA GLU A 147 13.65 4.99 10.58
C GLU A 147 14.73 5.56 9.64
N LEU A 148 14.46 5.53 8.33
CA LEU A 148 15.30 6.11 7.31
C LEU A 148 14.98 7.60 7.11
N GLU A 149 15.78 8.29 6.28
CA GLU A 149 15.49 9.68 5.92
C GLU A 149 14.07 9.82 5.38
N ALA A 150 13.33 10.81 5.91
CA ALA A 150 11.92 11.00 5.58
C ALA A 150 11.73 11.36 4.11
N ILE A 151 10.85 10.63 3.44
CA ILE A 151 10.40 10.96 2.08
C ILE A 151 9.07 11.71 2.21
N PRO A 152 8.94 12.93 1.68
CA PRO A 152 7.67 13.66 1.68
C PRO A 152 6.59 12.90 0.89
N TYR A 153 5.36 12.96 1.42
CA TYR A 153 4.17 12.40 0.77
C TYR A 153 3.10 13.47 0.61
#